data_348f9bec6fc14dff14cb2793772c21f5
#
_entry.id   348f9bec6fc14dff14cb2793772c21f5
#
_cell.length_a   1.000
_cell.length_b   1.000
_cell.length_c   1.000
_cell.angle_alpha   90.00
_cell.angle_beta   90.00
_cell.angle_gamma   90.00
#
_symmetry.space_group_name_H-M   'P 1'
#
loop_
_entity.id
_entity.type
_entity.pdbx_description
1 polymer ?
#
loop_
_entity_poly.entity_id
_entity_poly.type
_entity_poly.pdbx_seq_one_letter_code
_entity_poly.pdbx_strand_id
1 'polypeptide(L)'
;MDLRLAALVGIGGAIGAVSRYALQQWLPADSLPWGTITANLVGSLLLGILLGAVAAGATIGDDVVLLFGTGVLGAFTTMSAFAVDSIRLAESNASSTLKMITTTILGRIALAWLGWRFSTSIIA
;
A
#
# COMPACT_ATOMS: atom_id res chain seq x y z
N MET A 1 -4.92 -25.14 -0.31
CA MET A 1 -4.08 -24.00 0.12
C MET A 1 -2.83 -24.53 0.84
N ASP A 2 -1.68 -24.02 0.51
CA ASP A 2 -0.44 -24.37 1.20
C ASP A 2 -0.36 -23.60 2.52
N LEU A 3 -0.36 -24.34 3.64
CA LEU A 3 -0.37 -23.74 4.98
C LEU A 3 0.94 -23.01 5.30
N ARG A 4 2.08 -23.45 4.73
CA ARG A 4 3.35 -22.74 4.89
C ARG A 4 3.29 -21.36 4.24
N LEU A 5 2.75 -21.27 3.05
CA LEU A 5 2.58 -19.99 2.35
C LEU A 5 1.56 -19.10 3.08
N ALA A 6 0.49 -19.67 3.59
CA ALA A 6 -0.49 -18.93 4.39
C ALA A 6 0.14 -18.37 5.68
N ALA A 7 1.01 -19.13 6.33
CA ALA A 7 1.75 -18.66 7.50
C ALA A 7 2.68 -17.50 7.16
N LEU A 8 3.36 -17.56 6.02
CA LEU A 8 4.21 -16.45 5.54
C LEU A 8 3.39 -15.19 5.30
N VAL A 9 2.23 -15.31 4.68
CA VAL A 9 1.30 -14.18 4.48
C VAL A 9 0.87 -13.62 5.84
N GLY A 10 0.56 -14.47 6.81
CA GLY A 10 0.17 -14.05 8.17
C GLY A 10 1.28 -13.30 8.89
N ILE A 11 2.52 -13.78 8.81
CA ILE A 11 3.68 -13.12 9.40
C ILE A 11 3.93 -11.77 8.72
N GLY A 12 3.94 -11.76 7.40
CA GLY A 12 4.06 -10.52 6.64
C GLY A 12 2.94 -9.55 6.93
N GLY A 13 1.72 -10.05 7.02
CA GLY A 13 0.54 -9.28 7.39
C GLY A 13 0.66 -8.60 8.75
N ALA A 14 1.19 -9.31 9.74
CA ALA A 14 1.44 -8.75 11.07
C ALA A 14 2.46 -7.59 10.98
N ILE A 15 3.55 -7.79 10.26
CA ILE A 15 4.57 -6.75 10.06
C ILE A 15 3.98 -5.53 9.34
N GLY A 16 3.24 -5.75 8.26
CA GLY A 16 2.62 -4.67 7.48
C GLY A 16 1.58 -3.89 8.28
N ALA A 17 0.71 -4.59 9.00
CA ALA A 17 -0.33 -3.95 9.83
C ALA A 17 0.27 -3.13 10.97
N VAL A 18 1.29 -3.64 11.65
CA VAL A 18 1.98 -2.91 12.73
C VAL A 18 2.71 -1.70 12.17
N SER A 19 3.38 -1.84 11.01
CA SER A 19 4.05 -0.72 10.34
C SER A 19 3.06 0.40 9.96
N ARG A 20 1.90 0.03 9.44
CA ARG A 20 0.84 1.00 9.13
C ARG A 20 0.34 1.69 10.40
N TYR A 21 0.09 0.92 11.44
CA TYR A 21 -0.34 1.47 12.73
C TYR A 21 0.69 2.48 13.26
N ALA A 22 1.98 2.15 13.19
CA ALA A 22 3.07 3.04 13.61
C ALA A 22 3.04 4.36 12.82
N LEU A 23 2.90 4.30 11.50
CA LEU A 23 2.78 5.52 10.69
C LEU A 23 1.57 6.36 11.06
N GLN A 24 0.43 5.70 11.32
CA GLN A 24 -0.79 6.40 11.73
C GLN A 24 -0.63 7.08 13.09
N GLN A 25 0.19 6.53 13.98
CA GLN A 25 0.47 7.13 15.28
C GLN A 25 1.49 8.26 15.20
N TRP A 26 2.48 8.16 14.32
CA TRP A 26 3.58 9.13 14.23
C TRP A 26 3.25 10.34 13.37
N LEU A 27 2.39 10.20 12.39
CA LEU A 27 2.05 11.29 11.48
C LEU A 27 0.77 12.00 11.93
N PRO A 28 0.66 13.33 11.69
CA PRO A 28 -0.52 14.09 12.06
C PRO A 28 -1.80 13.56 11.39
N ALA A 29 -2.93 13.69 12.08
CA ALA A 29 -4.25 13.28 11.59
C ALA A 29 -5.33 14.34 11.83
N ASP A 30 -4.94 15.54 12.21
CA ASP A 30 -5.86 16.62 12.57
C ASP A 30 -6.52 17.29 11.36
N SER A 31 -5.80 17.48 10.26
CA SER A 31 -6.37 18.04 9.02
C SER A 31 -6.61 16.95 7.96
N LEU A 32 -5.63 16.09 7.74
CA LEU A 32 -5.69 14.95 6.81
C LEU A 32 -5.09 13.72 7.48
N PRO A 33 -5.54 12.51 7.12
CA PRO A 33 -5.01 11.26 7.68
C PRO A 33 -3.67 10.90 7.02
N TRP A 34 -2.62 11.64 7.34
CA TRP A 34 -1.32 11.51 6.67
C TRP A 34 -0.71 10.11 6.79
N GLY A 35 -0.93 9.42 7.91
CA GLY A 35 -0.44 8.05 8.08
C GLY A 35 -1.05 7.10 7.06
N THR A 36 -2.36 7.15 6.90
CA THR A 36 -3.09 6.34 5.93
C THR A 36 -2.70 6.70 4.50
N ILE A 37 -2.63 8.00 4.19
CA ILE A 37 -2.24 8.48 2.85
C ILE A 37 -0.83 7.99 2.52
N THR A 38 0.13 8.20 3.40
CA THR A 38 1.53 7.79 3.19
C THR A 38 1.65 6.29 3.02
N ALA A 39 1.01 5.49 3.89
CA ALA A 39 1.03 4.03 3.78
C ALA A 39 0.50 3.57 2.43
N ASN A 40 -0.61 4.14 1.98
CA ASN A 40 -1.23 3.76 0.71
C ASN A 40 -0.37 4.15 -0.50
N LEU A 41 0.23 5.34 -0.49
CA LEU A 41 1.07 5.81 -1.60
C LEU A 41 2.39 5.03 -1.66
N VAL A 42 3.09 4.92 -0.53
CA VAL A 42 4.36 4.17 -0.46
C VAL A 42 4.14 2.70 -0.75
N GLY A 43 3.10 2.10 -0.17
CA GLY A 43 2.78 0.70 -0.40
C GLY A 43 2.46 0.40 -1.86
N SER A 44 1.74 1.29 -2.53
CA SER A 44 1.42 1.13 -3.96
C SER A 44 2.67 1.19 -4.83
N LEU A 45 3.58 2.11 -4.53
CA LEU A 45 4.86 2.21 -5.22
C LEU A 45 5.69 0.92 -5.05
N LEU A 46 5.85 0.46 -3.81
CA LEU A 46 6.65 -0.72 -3.50
C LEU A 46 6.03 -2.00 -4.10
N LEU A 47 4.72 -2.12 -4.06
CA LEU A 47 4.04 -3.26 -4.66
C LEU A 47 4.19 -3.25 -6.19
N GLY A 48 4.10 -2.08 -6.80
CA GLY A 48 4.36 -1.91 -8.23
C GLY A 48 5.78 -2.33 -8.60
N ILE A 49 6.78 -1.95 -7.80
CA ILE A 49 8.17 -2.36 -8.00
C ILE A 49 8.30 -3.89 -7.90
N LEU A 50 7.74 -4.49 -6.87
CA LEU A 50 7.83 -5.95 -6.65
C LEU A 50 7.16 -6.73 -7.78
N LEU A 51 5.91 -6.44 -8.08
CA LEU A 51 5.16 -7.19 -9.08
C LEU A 51 5.62 -6.86 -10.50
N GLY A 52 6.07 -5.64 -10.73
CA GLY A 52 6.71 -5.27 -11.99
C GLY A 52 8.01 -6.05 -12.23
N ALA A 53 8.80 -6.27 -11.18
CA ALA A 53 10.01 -7.09 -11.26
C ALA A 53 9.68 -8.53 -11.62
N VAL A 54 8.66 -9.11 -10.98
CA VAL A 54 8.20 -10.47 -11.30
C VAL A 54 7.73 -10.54 -12.74
N ALA A 55 6.93 -9.58 -13.19
CA ALA A 55 6.43 -9.54 -14.56
C ALA A 55 7.54 -9.38 -15.59
N ALA A 56 8.62 -8.70 -15.24
CA ALA A 56 9.79 -8.51 -16.12
C ALA A 56 10.73 -9.72 -16.15
N GLY A 57 10.43 -10.77 -15.39
CA GLY A 57 11.19 -12.00 -15.40
C GLY A 57 12.22 -12.15 -14.29
N ALA A 58 12.18 -11.29 -13.26
CA ALA A 58 13.07 -11.44 -12.12
C ALA A 58 12.83 -12.78 -11.42
N THR A 59 13.89 -13.45 -11.01
CA THR A 59 13.80 -14.73 -10.32
C THR A 59 13.56 -14.49 -8.83
N ILE A 60 12.29 -14.30 -8.48
CA ILE A 60 11.86 -14.10 -7.09
C ILE A 60 10.94 -15.26 -6.72
N GLY A 61 11.26 -15.98 -5.66
CA GLY A 61 10.48 -17.13 -5.21
C GLY A 61 9.06 -16.74 -4.78
N ASP A 62 8.11 -17.67 -4.96
CA ASP A 62 6.71 -17.45 -4.59
C ASP A 62 6.54 -17.10 -3.11
N ASP A 63 7.35 -17.69 -2.24
CA ASP A 63 7.31 -17.40 -0.81
C ASP A 63 7.70 -15.95 -0.50
N VAL A 64 8.69 -15.40 -1.19
CA VAL A 64 9.10 -14.00 -1.05
C VAL A 64 8.01 -13.06 -1.56
N VAL A 65 7.43 -13.36 -2.73
CA VAL A 65 6.34 -12.55 -3.30
C VAL A 65 5.13 -12.55 -2.37
N LEU A 66 4.78 -13.70 -1.80
CA LEU A 66 3.64 -13.78 -0.88
C LEU A 66 3.91 -13.10 0.47
N LEU A 67 5.12 -13.28 1.02
CA LEU A 67 5.50 -12.65 2.28
C LEU A 67 5.44 -11.11 2.16
N PHE A 68 6.13 -10.54 1.17
CA PHE A 68 6.23 -9.09 1.02
C PHE A 68 5.04 -8.49 0.28
N GLY A 69 4.55 -9.13 -0.79
CA GLY A 69 3.45 -8.58 -1.58
C GLY A 69 2.11 -8.71 -0.89
N THR A 70 1.62 -9.91 -0.74
CA THR A 70 0.31 -10.17 -0.12
C THR A 70 0.35 -9.90 1.38
N GLY A 71 1.42 -10.32 2.06
CA GLY A 71 1.56 -10.16 3.51
C GLY A 71 1.88 -8.72 3.89
N VAL A 72 3.15 -8.32 3.78
CA VAL A 72 3.61 -7.01 4.27
C VAL A 72 2.88 -5.86 3.58
N LEU A 73 2.99 -5.75 2.27
CA LEU A 73 2.43 -4.61 1.54
C LEU A 73 0.91 -4.67 1.46
N GLY A 74 0.33 -5.87 1.36
CA GLY A 74 -1.11 -6.04 1.39
C GLY A 74 -1.75 -5.57 2.69
N ALA A 75 -1.11 -5.81 3.83
CA ALA A 75 -1.59 -5.34 5.14
C ALA A 75 -1.14 -3.91 5.47
N PHE A 76 -0.04 -3.46 4.88
CA PHE A 76 0.44 -2.08 5.06
C PHE A 76 -0.49 -1.06 4.41
N THR A 77 -1.08 -1.38 3.25
CA THR A 77 -2.07 -0.55 2.58
C THR A 77 -3.47 -0.85 3.11
N THR A 78 -4.38 0.11 3.00
CA THR A 78 -5.74 -0.08 3.50
C THR A 78 -6.74 0.77 2.72
N MET A 79 -7.81 0.13 2.24
CA MET A 79 -8.96 0.83 1.66
C MET A 79 -10.01 1.15 2.72
N SER A 80 -10.17 0.30 3.73
CA SER A 80 -11.18 0.49 4.76
C SER A 80 -10.89 1.71 5.64
N ALA A 81 -9.65 1.89 6.10
CA ALA A 81 -9.28 3.07 6.87
C ALA A 81 -9.43 4.34 6.02
N PHE A 82 -9.02 4.29 4.76
CA PHE A 82 -9.18 5.40 3.82
C PHE A 82 -10.65 5.77 3.64
N ALA A 83 -11.53 4.78 3.51
CA ALA A 83 -12.96 5.01 3.36
C ALA A 83 -13.57 5.70 4.59
N VAL A 84 -13.23 5.22 5.80
CA VAL A 84 -13.72 5.81 7.05
C VAL A 84 -13.14 7.21 7.25
N ASP A 85 -11.86 7.42 6.98
CA ASP A 85 -11.23 8.74 7.06
C ASP A 85 -11.88 9.73 6.09
N SER A 86 -12.28 9.27 4.91
CA SER A 86 -12.99 10.09 3.93
C SER A 86 -14.35 10.55 4.47
N ILE A 87 -15.09 9.68 5.15
CA ILE A 87 -16.37 10.02 5.77
C ILE A 87 -16.16 11.05 6.89
N ARG A 88 -15.18 10.84 7.75
CA ARG A 88 -14.87 11.76 8.85
C ARG A 88 -14.49 13.15 8.34
N LEU A 89 -13.67 13.21 7.31
CA LEU A 89 -13.26 14.47 6.71
C LEU A 89 -14.44 15.18 6.01
N ALA A 90 -15.34 14.41 5.38
CA ALA A 90 -16.51 14.96 4.71
C ALA A 90 -17.46 15.69 5.65
N GLU A 91 -17.56 15.25 6.91
CA GLU A 91 -18.38 15.90 7.91
C GLU A 91 -17.86 17.27 8.29
N SER A 92 -16.55 17.52 8.18
CA SER A 92 -15.94 18.80 8.51
C SER A 92 -15.65 19.64 7.26
N ASN A 93 -15.27 19.03 6.13
CA ASN A 93 -14.90 19.76 4.91
C ASN A 93 -15.04 18.86 3.68
N ALA A 94 -16.17 18.98 2.99
CA ALA A 94 -16.47 18.17 1.78
C ALA A 94 -15.49 18.45 0.63
N SER A 95 -15.04 19.69 0.46
CA SER A 95 -14.10 20.06 -0.60
C SER A 95 -12.74 19.41 -0.39
N SER A 96 -12.21 19.45 0.82
CA SER A 96 -10.95 18.78 1.18
C SER A 96 -11.05 17.27 1.02
N THR A 97 -12.20 16.69 1.35
CA THR A 97 -12.46 15.27 1.18
C THR A 97 -12.37 14.87 -0.29
N LEU A 98 -13.02 15.61 -1.17
CA LEU A 98 -13.01 15.30 -2.59
C LEU A 98 -11.60 15.41 -3.17
N LYS A 99 -10.83 16.43 -2.78
CA LYS A 99 -9.42 16.57 -3.18
C LYS A 99 -8.57 15.42 -2.68
N MET A 100 -8.74 15.01 -1.41
CA MET A 100 -8.00 13.89 -0.83
C MET A 100 -8.32 12.60 -1.57
N ILE A 101 -9.59 12.28 -1.79
CA ILE A 101 -10.00 11.06 -2.48
C ILE A 101 -9.41 11.03 -3.88
N THR A 102 -9.60 12.07 -4.66
CA THR A 102 -9.12 12.15 -6.04
C THR A 102 -7.60 12.02 -6.10
N THR A 103 -6.88 12.83 -5.32
CA THR A 103 -5.41 12.85 -5.32
C THR A 103 -4.84 11.52 -4.85
N THR A 104 -5.42 10.93 -3.81
CA THR A 104 -4.91 9.67 -3.24
C THR A 104 -5.16 8.50 -4.17
N ILE A 105 -6.36 8.38 -4.74
CA ILE A 105 -6.68 7.28 -5.67
C ILE A 105 -5.81 7.37 -6.92
N LEU A 106 -5.75 8.55 -7.54
CA LEU A 106 -4.92 8.74 -8.73
C LEU A 106 -3.45 8.56 -8.41
N GLY A 107 -3.00 9.06 -7.25
CA GLY A 107 -1.63 8.92 -6.79
C GLY A 107 -1.22 7.46 -6.56
N ARG A 108 -2.10 6.65 -5.98
CA ARG A 108 -1.84 5.22 -5.78
C ARG A 108 -1.65 4.49 -7.11
N ILE A 109 -2.54 4.75 -8.06
CA ILE A 109 -2.46 4.14 -9.40
C ILE A 109 -1.20 4.61 -10.11
N ALA A 110 -0.91 5.91 -10.08
CA ALA A 110 0.28 6.48 -10.71
C ALA A 110 1.57 5.92 -10.11
N LEU A 111 1.66 5.81 -8.78
CA LEU A 111 2.84 5.28 -8.11
C LEU A 111 3.01 3.77 -8.35
N ALA A 112 1.93 3.01 -8.37
CA ALA A 112 2.00 1.60 -8.74
C ALA A 112 2.51 1.43 -10.17
N TRP A 113 2.01 2.25 -11.09
CA TRP A 113 2.48 2.26 -12.48
C TRP A 113 3.95 2.67 -12.58
N LEU A 114 4.37 3.71 -11.87
CA LEU A 114 5.78 4.15 -11.86
C LEU A 114 6.70 3.05 -11.32
N GLY A 115 6.31 2.39 -10.23
CA GLY A 115 7.06 1.27 -9.69
C GLY A 115 7.18 0.12 -10.67
N TRP A 116 6.07 -0.22 -11.32
CA TRP A 116 6.03 -1.24 -12.35
C TRP A 116 6.96 -0.90 -13.52
N ARG A 117 6.86 0.33 -14.03
CA ARG A 117 7.69 0.79 -15.15
C ARG A 117 9.17 0.85 -14.78
N PHE A 118 9.48 1.27 -13.56
CA PHE A 118 10.86 1.25 -13.06
C PHE A 118 11.46 -0.15 -13.13
N SER A 119 10.75 -1.14 -12.58
CA SER A 119 11.23 -2.52 -12.57
C SER A 119 11.35 -3.10 -13.98
N THR A 120 10.36 -2.88 -14.84
CA THR A 120 10.39 -3.40 -16.20
C THR A 120 11.47 -2.75 -17.05
N SER A 121 11.83 -1.50 -16.77
CA SER A 121 12.87 -0.80 -17.51
C SER A 121 14.28 -1.26 -17.15
N ILE A 122 14.51 -1.72 -15.91
CA ILE A 122 15.85 -2.14 -15.47
C ILE A 122 16.06 -3.65 -15.57
N ILE A 123 14.99 -4.46 -15.60
CA ILE A 123 15.08 -5.93 -15.61
C ILE A 123 14.85 -6.50 -17.02
N ALA A 124 13.89 -5.94 -17.74
CA ALA A 124 13.53 -6.44 -19.07
C ALA A 124 14.51 -6.04 -20.18
#